data_e98ca9df30a9bd21d4f4f97ff9112513
#
_entry.id   e98ca9df30a9bd21d4f4f97ff9112513
#
_cell.length_a   1.000
_cell.length_b   1.000
_cell.length_c   1.000
_cell.angle_alpha   90.00
_cell.angle_beta   90.00
_cell.angle_gamma   90.00
#
_symmetry.space_group_name_H-M   'P 1'
#
loop_
_entity.id
_entity.type
_entity.pdbx_description
1 polymer ?
#
loop_
_entity_poly.entity_id
_entity_poly.type
_entity_poly.pdbx_seq_one_letter_code
_entity_poly.pdbx_strand_id
1 'polypeptide(L)'
;MKRAAYSRGATRERKLMIVVVKIGGSLIREAPELVGRLVKEFGSGDLKAAENTHACGEIPFSVLVVPGGGPFADAVRAADRKYSLGADAAHWMAILGMEQYAFYLRDKNSAAATYLITDIPRGVSILFPYRLLKTEDPLPHTWDVTSDTIAAWVAKQTEARFVKATDVDGIFMEGKLIREISAASFKGSCPSCIDPELPQFLLKNRLECLIVNGKYPKRVVQAVYGKPISGTTVKGNI
;
A
#
# COMPACT_ATOMS: atom_id res chain seq x y z
N MET A 1 19.37 28.52 50.57
CA MET A 1 18.22 28.20 49.68
C MET A 1 18.79 27.60 48.38
N LYS A 2 18.71 26.27 48.21
CA LYS A 2 19.23 25.57 47.03
C LYS A 2 18.03 25.42 46.05
N ARG A 3 18.18 26.02 44.85
CA ARG A 3 17.23 25.84 43.75
C ARG A 3 17.45 24.46 43.12
N ALA A 4 16.47 23.59 43.19
CA ALA A 4 16.44 22.33 42.50
C ALA A 4 16.27 22.59 41.00
N ALA A 5 17.22 22.17 40.19
CA ALA A 5 17.12 22.15 38.72
C ALA A 5 16.25 20.97 38.30
N TYR A 6 15.04 21.27 37.81
CA TYR A 6 14.22 20.27 37.12
C TYR A 6 14.85 20.02 35.74
N SER A 7 15.52 18.89 35.59
CA SER A 7 15.92 18.40 34.27
C SER A 7 14.66 17.97 33.52
N ARG A 8 14.25 18.74 32.53
CA ARG A 8 13.24 18.32 31.54
C ARG A 8 13.87 17.16 30.74
N GLY A 9 13.46 15.94 31.04
CA GLY A 9 13.74 14.79 30.23
C GLY A 9 13.20 15.05 28.82
N ALA A 10 14.10 15.10 27.83
CA ALA A 10 13.73 15.16 26.44
C ALA A 10 12.95 13.88 26.09
N THR A 11 11.65 13.97 25.96
CA THR A 11 10.80 12.95 25.36
C THR A 11 11.28 12.79 23.92
N ARG A 12 11.98 11.70 23.66
CA ARG A 12 12.41 11.30 22.30
C ARG A 12 11.13 11.11 21.49
N GLU A 13 10.73 12.07 20.68
CA GLU A 13 9.64 11.93 19.74
C GLU A 13 9.91 10.66 18.91
N ARG A 14 9.10 9.62 19.09
CA ARG A 14 9.20 8.42 18.28
C ARG A 14 8.77 8.80 16.87
N LYS A 15 9.70 8.74 15.92
CA LYS A 15 9.44 8.99 14.49
C LYS A 15 8.23 8.13 14.07
N LEU A 16 7.20 8.77 13.54
CA LEU A 16 6.02 8.11 13.00
C LEU A 16 6.45 7.15 11.89
N MET A 17 6.03 5.90 11.98
CA MET A 17 6.37 4.90 10.98
C MET A 17 5.23 4.75 9.98
N ILE A 18 5.47 5.13 8.74
CA ILE A 18 4.51 4.99 7.65
C ILE A 18 4.68 3.62 7.01
N VAL A 19 3.56 2.93 6.76
CA VAL A 19 3.51 1.67 6.01
C VAL A 19 2.46 1.80 4.92
N VAL A 20 2.89 1.69 3.68
CA VAL A 20 1.98 1.59 2.53
C VAL A 20 1.55 0.14 2.37
N VAL A 21 0.25 -0.10 2.44
CA VAL A 21 -0.37 -1.41 2.20
C VAL A 21 -1.16 -1.34 0.91
N LYS A 22 -0.60 -1.89 -0.16
CA LYS A 22 -1.34 -2.05 -1.43
C LYS A 22 -2.28 -3.23 -1.32
N ILE A 23 -3.55 -3.04 -1.64
CA ILE A 23 -4.54 -4.12 -1.67
C ILE A 23 -4.87 -4.45 -3.13
N GLY A 24 -4.55 -5.68 -3.55
CA GLY A 24 -4.76 -6.15 -4.92
C GLY A 24 -6.24 -6.20 -5.32
N GLY A 25 -6.51 -6.00 -6.61
CA GLY A 25 -7.86 -6.11 -7.15
C GLY A 25 -8.46 -7.52 -7.01
N SER A 26 -7.62 -8.55 -7.00
CA SER A 26 -8.00 -9.94 -6.74
C SER A 26 -8.61 -10.16 -5.33
N LEU A 27 -8.37 -9.24 -4.40
CA LEU A 27 -8.89 -9.29 -3.04
C LEU A 27 -10.18 -8.50 -2.84
N ILE A 28 -10.90 -8.10 -3.88
CA ILE A 28 -12.05 -7.20 -3.74
C ILE A 28 -13.11 -7.69 -2.75
N ARG A 29 -13.28 -9.00 -2.62
CA ARG A 29 -14.24 -9.62 -1.69
C ARG A 29 -13.73 -9.61 -0.25
N GLU A 30 -12.44 -9.88 -0.04
CA GLU A 30 -11.78 -9.99 1.26
C GLU A 30 -11.27 -8.64 1.78
N ALA A 31 -11.08 -7.67 0.90
CA ALA A 31 -10.49 -6.38 1.23
C ALA A 31 -11.26 -5.59 2.32
N PRO A 32 -12.60 -5.59 2.38
CA PRO A 32 -13.32 -4.96 3.48
C PRO A 32 -12.96 -5.54 4.86
N GLU A 33 -12.87 -6.87 4.98
CA GLU A 33 -12.45 -7.53 6.22
C GLU A 33 -10.99 -7.19 6.56
N LEU A 34 -10.11 -7.21 5.55
CA LEU A 34 -8.71 -6.85 5.73
C LEU A 34 -8.56 -5.42 6.25
N VAL A 35 -9.21 -4.44 5.62
CA VAL A 35 -9.16 -3.04 6.06
C VAL A 35 -9.78 -2.88 7.46
N GLY A 36 -10.91 -3.51 7.72
CA GLY A 36 -11.55 -3.52 9.04
C GLY A 36 -10.64 -4.10 10.12
N ARG A 37 -9.85 -5.13 9.81
CA ARG A 37 -8.84 -5.68 10.72
C ARG A 37 -7.69 -4.71 10.96
N LEU A 38 -7.21 -4.01 9.94
CA LEU A 38 -6.19 -2.97 10.09
C LEU A 38 -6.72 -1.83 10.96
N VAL A 39 -7.94 -1.34 10.71
CA VAL A 39 -8.57 -0.29 11.53
C VAL A 39 -8.72 -0.72 12.99
N LYS A 40 -9.13 -1.95 13.23
CA LYS A 40 -9.25 -2.49 14.61
C LYS A 40 -7.90 -2.51 15.33
N GLU A 41 -6.80 -2.76 14.62
CA GLU A 41 -5.46 -2.88 15.18
C GLU A 41 -4.76 -1.52 15.36
N PHE A 42 -4.88 -0.64 14.35
CA PHE A 42 -4.10 0.59 14.27
C PHE A 42 -4.94 1.86 14.48
N GLY A 43 -6.25 1.72 14.65
CA GLY A 43 -7.19 2.83 14.77
C GLY A 43 -7.61 3.43 13.43
N SER A 44 -8.70 4.21 13.45
CA SER A 44 -9.09 5.03 12.30
C SER A 44 -8.18 6.26 12.22
N GLY A 45 -7.81 6.67 11.00
CA GLY A 45 -7.10 7.94 10.79
C GLY A 45 -7.99 9.19 10.96
N ASP A 46 -9.28 9.05 11.23
CA ASP A 46 -10.16 10.19 11.48
C ASP A 46 -9.92 10.79 12.88
N LEU A 47 -9.52 12.05 12.92
CA LEU A 47 -9.26 12.79 14.16
C LEU A 47 -10.47 12.81 15.12
N LYS A 48 -11.71 12.76 14.57
CA LYS A 48 -12.94 12.71 15.37
C LYS A 48 -13.19 11.39 16.10
N ALA A 49 -12.57 10.30 15.64
CA ALA A 49 -12.68 8.98 16.27
C ALA A 49 -11.62 8.76 17.36
N ALA A 50 -10.54 9.55 17.37
CA ALA A 50 -9.41 9.40 18.28
C ALA A 50 -9.73 9.82 19.73
N GLU A 51 -10.77 10.62 19.96
CA GLU A 51 -11.15 11.08 21.31
C GLU A 51 -11.74 9.97 22.21
N ASN A 52 -12.10 8.82 21.66
CA ASN A 52 -12.78 7.73 22.40
C ASN A 52 -11.93 6.46 22.61
N THR A 53 -10.66 6.44 22.19
CA THR A 53 -9.81 5.26 22.39
C THR A 53 -8.62 5.58 23.30
N HIS A 54 -8.91 5.73 24.60
CA HIS A 54 -7.90 5.56 25.64
C HIS A 54 -7.62 4.07 25.83
N ALA A 55 -6.89 3.46 24.94
CA ALA A 55 -6.40 2.11 25.15
C ALA A 55 -5.02 1.94 24.53
N CYS A 56 -4.04 1.83 25.41
CA CYS A 56 -2.77 1.17 25.21
C CYS A 56 -1.78 1.84 24.25
N GLY A 57 -0.78 2.51 24.86
CA GLY A 57 0.53 2.78 24.29
C GLY A 57 0.51 3.35 22.87
N GLU A 58 1.00 4.55 22.68
CA GLU A 58 1.10 5.25 21.40
C GLU A 58 1.53 4.29 20.28
N ILE A 59 0.59 3.91 19.42
CA ILE A 59 0.89 3.14 18.21
C ILE A 59 1.54 4.12 17.23
N PRO A 60 2.84 4.01 16.96
CA PRO A 60 3.55 5.00 16.13
C PRO A 60 3.39 4.69 14.63
N PHE A 61 2.24 4.17 14.21
CA PHE A 61 2.01 3.76 12.84
C PHE A 61 0.97 4.64 12.14
N SER A 62 1.30 5.00 10.89
CA SER A 62 0.35 5.41 9.87
C SER A 62 0.30 4.35 8.79
N VAL A 63 -0.87 3.74 8.58
CA VAL A 63 -1.09 2.72 7.56
C VAL A 63 -1.86 3.35 6.41
N LEU A 64 -1.18 3.55 5.29
CA LEU A 64 -1.78 4.09 4.07
C LEU A 64 -2.18 2.94 3.15
N VAL A 65 -3.48 2.70 3.02
CA VAL A 65 -4.03 1.72 2.10
C VAL A 65 -4.08 2.32 0.69
N VAL A 66 -3.38 1.68 -0.25
CA VAL A 66 -3.46 2.00 -1.68
C VAL A 66 -4.31 0.93 -2.37
N PRO A 67 -5.50 1.28 -2.86
CA PRO A 67 -6.38 0.32 -3.52
C PRO A 67 -5.83 -0.09 -4.89
N GLY A 68 -6.10 -1.32 -5.31
CA GLY A 68 -5.90 -1.76 -6.68
C GLY A 68 -7.03 -1.28 -7.60
N GLY A 69 -7.02 -1.75 -8.85
CA GLY A 69 -8.09 -1.43 -9.79
C GLY A 69 -9.30 -2.36 -9.67
N GLY A 70 -9.07 -3.65 -9.40
CA GLY A 70 -10.12 -4.66 -9.33
C GLY A 70 -11.02 -4.69 -10.56
N PRO A 71 -12.29 -5.07 -10.42
CA PRO A 71 -13.24 -5.14 -11.52
C PRO A 71 -13.47 -3.81 -12.22
N PHE A 72 -13.19 -2.69 -11.55
CA PHE A 72 -13.31 -1.35 -12.13
C PHE A 72 -12.24 -1.13 -13.21
N ALA A 73 -10.98 -1.46 -12.94
CA ALA A 73 -9.92 -1.39 -13.95
C ALA A 73 -10.05 -2.49 -15.01
N ASP A 74 -10.64 -3.65 -14.68
CA ASP A 74 -10.92 -4.70 -15.67
C ASP A 74 -11.96 -4.24 -16.70
N ALA A 75 -12.95 -3.43 -16.30
CA ALA A 75 -13.87 -2.77 -17.20
C ALA A 75 -13.15 -1.81 -18.16
N VAL A 76 -12.15 -1.07 -17.66
CA VAL A 76 -11.30 -0.21 -18.50
C VAL A 76 -10.48 -1.03 -19.50
N ARG A 77 -9.87 -2.14 -19.07
CA ARG A 77 -9.14 -3.05 -19.97
C ARG A 77 -10.05 -3.62 -21.07
N ALA A 78 -11.30 -3.94 -20.72
CA ALA A 78 -12.28 -4.42 -21.69
C ALA A 78 -12.67 -3.31 -22.69
N ALA A 79 -12.84 -2.09 -22.21
CA ALA A 79 -13.10 -0.92 -23.07
C ALA A 79 -11.92 -0.63 -23.99
N ASP A 80 -10.69 -0.67 -23.47
CA ASP A 80 -9.47 -0.47 -24.26
C ASP A 80 -9.36 -1.48 -25.40
N ARG A 81 -9.50 -2.78 -25.11
CA ARG A 81 -9.50 -3.83 -26.14
C ARG A 81 -10.60 -3.64 -27.19
N LYS A 82 -11.76 -3.12 -26.81
CA LYS A 82 -12.91 -2.96 -27.71
C LYS A 82 -12.85 -1.69 -28.57
N TYR A 83 -12.35 -0.61 -27.97
CA TYR A 83 -12.43 0.73 -28.58
C TYR A 83 -11.07 1.32 -28.92
N SER A 84 -9.98 0.60 -28.66
CA SER A 84 -8.60 1.04 -28.93
C SER A 84 -8.31 2.40 -28.31
N LEU A 85 -8.44 2.49 -27.00
CA LEU A 85 -8.19 3.73 -26.27
C LEU A 85 -6.73 4.19 -26.45
N GLY A 86 -6.50 5.50 -26.48
CA GLY A 86 -5.15 6.03 -26.35
C GLY A 86 -4.57 5.75 -24.96
N ALA A 87 -3.23 5.64 -24.88
CA ALA A 87 -2.52 5.29 -23.64
C ALA A 87 -2.90 6.20 -22.48
N ASP A 88 -2.98 7.51 -22.69
CA ASP A 88 -3.38 8.47 -21.66
C ASP A 88 -4.81 8.23 -21.16
N ALA A 89 -5.74 7.98 -22.07
CA ALA A 89 -7.13 7.72 -21.70
C ALA A 89 -7.24 6.44 -20.87
N ALA A 90 -6.61 5.34 -21.32
CA ALA A 90 -6.60 4.08 -20.62
C ALA A 90 -5.97 4.21 -19.23
N HIS A 91 -4.84 4.93 -19.12
CA HIS A 91 -4.15 5.19 -17.85
C HIS A 91 -5.06 5.93 -16.84
N TRP A 92 -5.61 7.07 -17.22
CA TRP A 92 -6.46 7.86 -16.32
C TRP A 92 -7.76 7.15 -15.97
N MET A 93 -8.38 6.44 -16.90
CA MET A 93 -9.54 5.62 -16.62
C MET A 93 -9.22 4.49 -15.63
N ALA A 94 -8.05 3.85 -15.75
CA ALA A 94 -7.64 2.81 -14.81
C ALA A 94 -7.38 3.37 -13.40
N ILE A 95 -6.80 4.57 -13.27
CA ILE A 95 -6.65 5.27 -11.99
C ILE A 95 -8.01 5.64 -11.39
N LEU A 96 -8.98 6.09 -12.20
CA LEU A 96 -10.36 6.28 -11.76
C LEU A 96 -11.00 4.96 -11.28
N GLY A 97 -10.62 3.84 -11.86
CA GLY A 97 -10.99 2.50 -11.36
C GLY A 97 -10.44 2.22 -9.95
N MET A 98 -9.21 2.65 -9.67
CA MET A 98 -8.63 2.59 -8.30
C MET A 98 -9.38 3.53 -7.34
N GLU A 99 -9.80 4.71 -7.80
CA GLU A 99 -10.62 5.65 -7.04
C GLU A 99 -11.96 5.02 -6.65
N GLN A 100 -12.64 4.33 -7.59
CA GLN A 100 -13.89 3.61 -7.31
C GLN A 100 -13.68 2.52 -6.26
N TYR A 101 -12.56 1.81 -6.32
CA TYR A 101 -12.23 0.81 -5.30
C TYR A 101 -11.98 1.46 -3.92
N ALA A 102 -11.36 2.65 -3.88
CA ALA A 102 -11.22 3.42 -2.63
C ALA A 102 -12.58 3.76 -2.02
N PHE A 103 -13.55 4.22 -2.83
CA PHE A 103 -14.93 4.46 -2.37
C PHE A 103 -15.57 3.20 -1.81
N TYR A 104 -15.45 2.06 -2.51
CA TYR A 104 -15.98 0.79 -2.03
C TYR A 104 -15.38 0.37 -0.67
N LEU A 105 -14.06 0.48 -0.50
CA LEU A 105 -13.41 0.14 0.76
C LEU A 105 -13.84 1.07 1.88
N ARG A 106 -14.01 2.35 1.61
CA ARG A 106 -14.45 3.33 2.59
C ARG A 106 -15.91 3.13 3.01
N ASP A 107 -16.79 2.77 2.09
CA ASP A 107 -18.20 2.45 2.39
C ASP A 107 -18.32 1.32 3.42
N LYS A 108 -17.39 0.36 3.40
CA LYS A 108 -17.38 -0.81 4.27
C LYS A 108 -16.58 -0.63 5.57
N ASN A 109 -15.87 0.49 5.73
CA ASN A 109 -14.94 0.69 6.83
C ASN A 109 -14.94 2.13 7.34
N SER A 110 -14.53 2.31 8.60
CA SER A 110 -14.32 3.61 9.24
C SER A 110 -12.91 4.20 9.01
N ALA A 111 -12.15 3.69 8.04
CA ALA A 111 -10.84 4.24 7.70
C ALA A 111 -10.99 5.67 7.13
N ALA A 112 -10.06 6.57 7.49
CA ALA A 112 -10.04 7.92 6.95
C ALA A 112 -9.82 7.93 5.43
N ALA A 113 -10.35 8.94 4.75
CA ALA A 113 -9.96 9.21 3.36
C ALA A 113 -8.76 10.15 3.34
N THR A 114 -7.78 9.88 2.47
CA THR A 114 -6.73 10.84 2.15
C THR A 114 -6.59 11.01 0.64
N TYR A 115 -6.31 12.24 0.20
CA TYR A 115 -6.16 12.62 -1.20
C TYR A 115 -4.75 13.11 -1.52
N LEU A 116 -3.92 13.27 -0.48
CA LEU A 116 -2.54 13.72 -0.53
C LEU A 116 -1.69 12.84 0.37
N ILE A 117 -0.39 12.85 0.12
CA ILE A 117 0.60 12.08 0.90
C ILE A 117 1.51 12.96 1.76
N THR A 118 1.26 14.26 1.78
CA THR A 118 2.02 15.24 2.58
C THR A 118 1.65 15.22 4.06
N ASP A 119 0.42 14.80 4.38
CA ASP A 119 -0.09 14.74 5.76
C ASP A 119 -0.91 13.46 5.93
N ILE A 120 -0.21 12.35 6.20
CA ILE A 120 -0.82 11.05 6.41
C ILE A 120 -1.17 10.92 7.89
N PRO A 121 -2.48 10.79 8.25
CA PRO A 121 -2.89 10.73 9.63
C PRO A 121 -2.38 9.45 10.31
N ARG A 122 -2.27 9.48 11.64
CA ARG A 122 -2.03 8.26 12.44
C ARG A 122 -3.22 7.32 12.28
N GLY A 123 -2.96 6.03 12.36
CA GLY A 123 -3.98 5.00 12.12
C GLY A 123 -4.11 4.64 10.65
N VAL A 124 -5.28 4.17 10.25
CA VAL A 124 -5.52 3.67 8.89
C VAL A 124 -6.25 4.70 8.04
N SER A 125 -5.67 5.01 6.89
CA SER A 125 -6.31 5.83 5.88
C SER A 125 -6.29 5.15 4.51
N ILE A 126 -7.27 5.45 3.66
CA ILE A 126 -7.38 4.95 2.30
C ILE A 126 -7.04 6.10 1.34
N LEU A 127 -6.07 5.86 0.47
CA LEU A 127 -5.69 6.82 -0.57
C LEU A 127 -6.75 6.84 -1.68
N PHE A 128 -7.22 8.03 -2.01
CA PHE A 128 -7.99 8.34 -3.20
C PHE A 128 -7.00 8.87 -4.24
N PRO A 129 -6.52 8.03 -5.16
CA PRO A 129 -5.27 8.31 -5.87
C PRO A 129 -5.39 9.29 -7.03
N TYR A 130 -6.59 9.53 -7.58
CA TYR A 130 -6.76 10.26 -8.85
C TYR A 130 -6.19 11.68 -8.77
N ARG A 131 -6.57 12.46 -7.75
CA ARG A 131 -6.11 13.83 -7.61
C ARG A 131 -4.59 13.92 -7.49
N LEU A 132 -3.99 13.08 -6.65
CA LEU A 132 -2.55 13.03 -6.43
C LEU A 132 -1.81 12.70 -7.73
N LEU A 133 -2.19 11.60 -8.38
CA LEU A 133 -1.52 11.13 -9.59
C LEU A 133 -1.74 12.08 -10.78
N LYS A 134 -2.93 12.72 -10.87
CA LYS A 134 -3.19 13.71 -11.92
C LYS A 134 -2.33 14.96 -11.79
N THR A 135 -1.95 15.32 -10.57
CA THR A 135 -1.09 16.48 -10.30
C THR A 135 0.40 16.17 -10.53
N GLU A 136 0.85 15.01 -10.05
CA GLU A 136 2.27 14.64 -10.07
C GLU A 136 2.71 13.97 -11.38
N ASP A 137 1.80 13.22 -11.99
CA ASP A 137 2.00 12.45 -13.24
C ASP A 137 3.37 11.73 -13.33
N PRO A 138 3.72 10.91 -12.33
CA PRO A 138 5.11 10.48 -12.12
C PRO A 138 5.52 9.22 -12.89
N LEU A 139 4.55 8.53 -13.52
CA LEU A 139 4.74 7.18 -14.06
C LEU A 139 4.33 7.08 -15.54
N PRO A 140 4.95 6.20 -16.32
CA PRO A 140 4.58 5.97 -17.71
C PRO A 140 3.11 5.54 -17.87
N HIS A 141 2.45 6.03 -18.93
CA HIS A 141 1.08 5.65 -19.28
C HIS A 141 1.09 4.36 -20.12
N THR A 142 1.29 3.25 -19.46
CA THR A 142 1.27 1.91 -20.06
C THR A 142 0.55 0.91 -19.16
N TRP A 143 0.12 -0.23 -19.72
CA TRP A 143 -0.44 -1.31 -18.91
C TRP A 143 0.62 -2.10 -18.12
N ASP A 144 1.90 -1.85 -18.33
CA ASP A 144 2.98 -2.41 -17.51
C ASP A 144 3.04 -1.74 -16.13
N VAL A 145 2.53 -0.51 -16.04
CA VAL A 145 2.33 0.22 -14.77
C VAL A 145 0.92 -0.04 -14.28
N THR A 146 0.82 -0.64 -13.11
CA THR A 146 -0.47 -0.81 -12.43
C THR A 146 -0.41 -0.26 -11.01
N SER A 147 -1.41 -0.61 -10.20
CA SER A 147 -1.46 -0.20 -8.79
C SER A 147 -0.28 -0.70 -7.95
N ASP A 148 0.51 -1.67 -8.41
CA ASP A 148 1.71 -2.12 -7.70
C ASP A 148 2.82 -1.07 -7.78
N THR A 149 3.16 -0.64 -8.99
CA THR A 149 4.16 0.42 -9.20
C THR A 149 3.68 1.77 -8.66
N ILE A 150 2.38 2.09 -8.77
CA ILE A 150 1.79 3.28 -8.15
C ILE A 150 1.99 3.25 -6.62
N ALA A 151 1.70 2.14 -5.96
CA ALA A 151 1.90 2.00 -4.52
C ALA A 151 3.39 2.05 -4.12
N ALA A 152 4.28 1.50 -4.94
CA ALA A 152 5.73 1.61 -4.73
C ALA A 152 6.19 3.08 -4.86
N TRP A 153 5.65 3.84 -5.81
CA TRP A 153 5.91 5.27 -5.92
C TRP A 153 5.43 6.02 -4.67
N VAL A 154 4.20 5.76 -4.21
CA VAL A 154 3.68 6.34 -2.96
C VAL A 154 4.60 6.00 -1.78
N ALA A 155 5.05 4.74 -1.65
CA ALA A 155 5.97 4.32 -0.60
C ALA A 155 7.31 5.06 -0.67
N LYS A 156 7.83 5.30 -1.89
CA LYS A 156 9.04 6.09 -2.10
C LYS A 156 8.87 7.53 -1.64
N GLN A 157 7.78 8.19 -2.03
CA GLN A 157 7.54 9.59 -1.68
C GLN A 157 7.34 9.80 -0.17
N THR A 158 6.83 8.79 0.53
CA THR A 158 6.54 8.85 1.96
C THR A 158 7.63 8.20 2.84
N GLU A 159 8.72 7.72 2.24
CA GLU A 159 9.76 6.93 2.92
C GLU A 159 9.17 5.75 3.73
N ALA A 160 8.07 5.19 3.22
CA ALA A 160 7.32 4.15 3.90
C ALA A 160 7.86 2.75 3.59
N ARG A 161 7.62 1.81 4.52
CA ARG A 161 7.70 0.39 4.17
C ARG A 161 6.59 0.04 3.21
N PHE A 162 6.89 -0.83 2.25
CA PHE A 162 5.93 -1.24 1.23
C PHE A 162 5.50 -2.70 1.43
N VAL A 163 4.21 -2.90 1.67
CA VAL A 163 3.56 -4.20 1.79
C VAL A 163 2.53 -4.33 0.67
N LYS A 164 2.64 -5.39 -0.12
CA LYS A 164 1.67 -5.75 -1.15
C LYS A 164 0.82 -6.93 -0.69
N ALA A 165 -0.44 -6.68 -0.38
CA ALA A 165 -1.43 -7.72 -0.12
C ALA A 165 -2.06 -8.19 -1.43
N THR A 166 -1.99 -9.50 -1.70
CA THR A 166 -2.53 -10.17 -2.88
C THR A 166 -3.18 -11.49 -2.47
N ASP A 167 -3.70 -12.26 -3.41
CA ASP A 167 -4.44 -13.51 -3.16
C ASP A 167 -3.56 -14.77 -3.14
N VAL A 168 -2.24 -14.61 -3.28
CA VAL A 168 -1.24 -15.67 -3.19
C VAL A 168 -0.27 -15.45 -2.03
N ASP A 169 0.36 -16.52 -1.54
CA ASP A 169 1.29 -16.45 -0.39
C ASP A 169 2.61 -15.72 -0.71
N GLY A 170 2.91 -15.49 -1.97
CA GLY A 170 4.14 -14.87 -2.45
C GLY A 170 4.57 -15.45 -3.79
N ILE A 171 5.86 -15.37 -4.11
CA ILE A 171 6.43 -15.89 -5.35
C ILE A 171 6.90 -17.32 -5.13
N PHE A 172 6.51 -18.19 -6.06
CA PHE A 172 6.90 -19.59 -6.05
C PHE A 172 7.87 -19.88 -7.20
N MET A 173 8.91 -20.64 -6.91
CA MET A 173 9.82 -21.21 -7.92
C MET A 173 9.91 -22.72 -7.64
N GLU A 174 9.69 -23.52 -8.67
CA GLU A 174 9.69 -25.00 -8.58
C GLU A 174 8.79 -25.52 -7.44
N GLY A 175 7.62 -24.89 -7.26
CA GLY A 175 6.65 -25.26 -6.22
C GLY A 175 7.00 -24.84 -4.79
N LYS A 176 8.14 -24.15 -4.58
CA LYS A 176 8.56 -23.66 -3.26
C LYS A 176 8.37 -22.18 -3.13
N LEU A 177 7.84 -21.72 -2.00
CA LEU A 177 7.72 -20.31 -1.66
C LEU A 177 9.12 -19.70 -1.45
N ILE A 178 9.44 -18.68 -2.24
CA ILE A 178 10.68 -17.94 -2.13
C ILE A 178 10.51 -16.85 -1.06
N ARG A 179 11.35 -16.90 -0.02
CA ARG A 179 11.29 -15.91 1.07
C ARG A 179 11.83 -14.55 0.68
N GLU A 180 12.87 -14.55 -0.14
CA GLU A 180 13.57 -13.34 -0.56
C GLU A 180 14.10 -13.53 -1.99
N ILE A 181 13.95 -12.51 -2.82
CA ILE A 181 14.41 -12.51 -4.21
C ILE A 181 14.83 -11.10 -4.63
N SER A 182 15.90 -11.00 -5.41
CA SER A 182 16.28 -9.72 -6.03
C SER A 182 15.32 -9.36 -7.16
N ALA A 183 14.90 -8.10 -7.23
CA ALA A 183 14.13 -7.58 -8.37
C ALA A 183 14.89 -7.73 -9.70
N ALA A 184 16.23 -7.77 -9.67
CA ALA A 184 17.06 -8.03 -10.85
C ALA A 184 16.87 -9.43 -11.45
N SER A 185 16.35 -10.38 -10.67
CA SER A 185 16.11 -11.76 -11.14
C SER A 185 14.93 -11.87 -12.10
N PHE A 186 14.10 -10.83 -12.25
CA PHE A 186 12.91 -10.83 -13.12
C PHE A 186 13.18 -10.32 -14.55
N LYS A 187 14.42 -10.31 -14.99
CA LYS A 187 14.77 -9.92 -16.37
C LYS A 187 14.05 -10.82 -17.39
N GLY A 188 13.09 -10.24 -18.13
CA GLY A 188 12.38 -10.90 -19.21
C GLY A 188 11.17 -11.76 -18.82
N SER A 189 10.94 -12.03 -17.53
CA SER A 189 9.76 -12.76 -17.07
C SER A 189 9.37 -12.30 -15.66
N CYS A 190 8.19 -11.69 -15.53
CA CYS A 190 7.67 -11.21 -14.26
C CYS A 190 6.62 -12.17 -13.70
N PRO A 191 6.66 -12.53 -12.40
CA PRO A 191 5.59 -13.32 -11.81
C PRO A 191 4.24 -12.64 -11.96
N SER A 192 3.19 -13.42 -12.22
CA SER A 192 1.83 -12.91 -12.46
C SER A 192 1.23 -12.13 -11.29
N CYS A 193 1.83 -12.25 -10.10
CA CYS A 193 1.36 -11.55 -8.91
C CYS A 193 1.92 -10.14 -8.74
N ILE A 194 2.81 -9.64 -9.63
CA ILE A 194 3.34 -8.27 -9.65
C ILE A 194 3.26 -7.70 -11.06
N ASP A 195 3.18 -6.37 -11.19
CA ASP A 195 3.18 -5.76 -12.52
C ASP A 195 4.60 -5.72 -13.13
N PRO A 196 4.72 -5.65 -14.48
CA PRO A 196 6.00 -5.71 -15.17
C PRO A 196 6.97 -4.58 -14.81
N GLU A 197 6.48 -3.38 -14.47
CA GLU A 197 7.30 -2.22 -14.17
C GLU A 197 7.82 -2.23 -12.73
N LEU A 198 7.11 -2.89 -11.79
CA LEU A 198 7.48 -2.89 -10.37
C LEU A 198 8.95 -3.29 -10.12
N PRO A 199 9.52 -4.37 -10.70
CA PRO A 199 10.91 -4.75 -10.45
C PRO A 199 11.90 -3.64 -10.81
N GLN A 200 11.72 -2.99 -11.96
CA GLN A 200 12.58 -1.88 -12.40
C GLN A 200 12.44 -0.68 -11.48
N PHE A 201 11.21 -0.37 -11.05
CA PHE A 201 10.96 0.71 -10.10
C PHE A 201 11.65 0.45 -8.74
N LEU A 202 11.57 -0.78 -8.22
CA LEU A 202 12.24 -1.17 -6.97
C LEU A 202 13.75 -1.02 -7.09
N LEU A 203 14.38 -1.51 -8.17
CA LEU A 203 15.82 -1.40 -8.43
C LEU A 203 16.27 0.07 -8.49
N LYS A 204 15.59 0.87 -9.32
CA LYS A 204 15.93 2.30 -9.52
C LYS A 204 15.88 3.10 -8.22
N ASN A 205 14.93 2.76 -7.32
CA ASN A 205 14.69 3.50 -6.10
C ASN A 205 15.23 2.82 -4.83
N ARG A 206 15.89 1.66 -4.95
CA ARG A 206 16.42 0.86 -3.84
C ARG A 206 15.37 0.55 -2.78
N LEU A 207 14.17 0.17 -3.25
CA LEU A 207 13.04 -0.16 -2.40
C LEU A 207 12.87 -1.68 -2.26
N GLU A 208 12.22 -2.06 -1.17
CA GLU A 208 11.77 -3.43 -0.94
C GLU A 208 10.25 -3.52 -0.99
N CYS A 209 9.72 -4.62 -1.50
CA CYS A 209 8.30 -4.93 -1.52
C CYS A 209 8.07 -6.27 -0.81
N LEU A 210 7.31 -6.27 0.29
CA LEU A 210 6.88 -7.49 0.96
C LEU A 210 5.53 -7.94 0.40
N ILE A 211 5.53 -9.05 -0.32
CA ILE A 211 4.31 -9.69 -0.86
C ILE A 211 3.74 -10.62 0.20
N VAL A 212 2.46 -10.47 0.51
CA VAL A 212 1.75 -11.25 1.53
C VAL A 212 0.34 -11.61 1.06
N ASN A 213 -0.15 -12.78 1.50
CA ASN A 213 -1.52 -13.19 1.21
C ASN A 213 -2.52 -12.41 2.06
N GLY A 214 -3.29 -11.53 1.41
CA GLY A 214 -4.29 -10.67 2.03
C GLY A 214 -5.56 -11.39 2.48
N LYS A 215 -5.81 -12.62 2.03
CA LYS A 215 -6.89 -13.49 2.56
C LYS A 215 -6.69 -13.86 4.03
N TYR A 216 -5.49 -13.59 4.56
CA TYR A 216 -5.15 -13.80 5.96
C TYR A 216 -4.83 -12.45 6.64
N PRO A 217 -5.84 -11.67 7.09
CA PRO A 217 -5.64 -10.31 7.62
C PRO A 217 -4.60 -10.22 8.75
N LYS A 218 -4.49 -11.27 9.59
CA LYS A 218 -3.48 -11.35 10.64
C LYS A 218 -2.04 -11.30 10.10
N ARG A 219 -1.78 -11.88 8.91
CA ARG A 219 -0.44 -11.83 8.29
C ARG A 219 -0.11 -10.41 7.83
N VAL A 220 -1.09 -9.68 7.28
CA VAL A 220 -0.90 -8.29 6.86
C VAL A 220 -0.62 -7.40 8.07
N VAL A 221 -1.36 -7.58 9.17
CA VAL A 221 -1.08 -6.89 10.45
C VAL A 221 0.35 -7.17 10.94
N GLN A 222 0.78 -8.43 10.91
CA GLN A 222 2.16 -8.80 11.28
C GLN A 222 3.19 -8.15 10.33
N ALA A 223 2.90 -8.07 9.03
CA ALA A 223 3.74 -7.40 8.04
C ALA A 223 3.88 -5.89 8.35
N VAL A 224 2.79 -5.23 8.74
CA VAL A 224 2.81 -3.83 9.19
C VAL A 224 3.71 -3.66 10.40
N TYR A 225 3.69 -4.58 11.36
CA TYR A 225 4.62 -4.56 12.51
C TYR A 225 6.08 -4.92 12.14
N GLY A 226 6.35 -5.38 10.91
CA GLY A 226 7.67 -5.88 10.51
C GLY A 226 8.05 -7.22 11.13
N LYS A 227 7.05 -8.00 11.56
CA LYS A 227 7.28 -9.34 12.11
C LYS A 227 7.51 -10.35 10.97
N PRO A 228 8.28 -11.43 11.21
CA PRO A 228 8.43 -12.50 10.24
C PRO A 228 7.08 -13.11 9.88
N ILE A 229 6.82 -13.27 8.59
CA ILE A 229 5.58 -13.85 8.05
C ILE A 229 5.87 -14.82 6.90
N SER A 230 4.84 -15.58 6.52
CA SER A 230 4.84 -16.29 5.23
C SER A 230 4.58 -15.29 4.12
N GLY A 231 5.57 -15.09 3.26
CA GLY A 231 5.54 -14.11 2.18
C GLY A 231 6.85 -14.09 1.41
N THR A 232 6.96 -13.19 0.42
CA THR A 232 8.18 -12.97 -0.36
C THR A 232 8.59 -11.50 -0.26
N THR A 233 9.84 -11.26 0.12
CA THR A 233 10.44 -9.93 0.00
C THR A 233 11.15 -9.80 -1.34
N VAL A 234 10.70 -8.88 -2.18
CA VAL A 234 11.37 -8.49 -3.42
C VAL A 234 12.28 -7.31 -3.12
N LYS A 235 13.59 -7.48 -3.31
CA LYS A 235 14.59 -6.47 -3.00
C LYS A 235 15.04 -5.69 -4.22
N GLY A 236 14.95 -4.37 -4.15
CA GLY A 236 15.53 -3.44 -5.12
C GLY A 236 16.94 -2.96 -4.74
N ASN A 237 17.39 -3.23 -3.51
CA ASN A 237 18.75 -2.98 -3.07
C ASN A 237 19.58 -4.26 -3.31
N ILE A 238 20.56 -4.17 -4.14
CA ILE A 238 21.55 -5.20 -4.41
C ILE A 238 22.83 -4.84 -3.66
#